data_07091ddb6ea371c142a7244faa261170
#
_entry.id   07091ddb6ea371c142a7244faa261170
#
_cell.length_a   1.000
_cell.length_b   1.000
_cell.length_c   1.000
_cell.angle_alpha   90.00
_cell.angle_beta   90.00
_cell.angle_gamma   90.00
#
_symmetry.space_group_name_H-M   'P 1'
#
loop_
_entity.id
_entity.type
_entity.pdbx_description
1 polymer ?
#
loop_
_entity_poly.entity_id
_entity_poly.type
_entity_poly.pdbx_seq_one_letter_code
_entity_poly.pdbx_strand_id
1 'polypeptide(L)'
;MISKVKNFEIGIDSSLSYCSITLFKNEKIIWDKTVKSEYGHEKILSELLQNLVTKTKIKADHIKKLHLNYGPARFTAIRNCHSLMKGFFIDHKVEIVGYSIFEHFFLGINKKLTKNVLCVIDTNRKDLAIQQIDTSGRLIGKTKTLKIDSNLVDIFSQNYFLIGNGLEKIKKFSEFTLSLIHI
;
A
#
# COMPACT_ATOMS: atom_id res chain seq x y z
N MET A 1 32.96 17.46 11.83
CA MET A 1 31.53 17.05 11.88
C MET A 1 31.45 15.56 11.59
N ILE A 2 31.10 14.74 12.59
CA ILE A 2 30.95 13.30 12.39
C ILE A 2 29.67 13.15 11.53
N SER A 3 29.80 12.63 10.32
CA SER A 3 28.66 12.34 9.45
C SER A 3 27.76 11.34 10.21
N LYS A 4 26.59 11.76 10.62
CA LYS A 4 25.61 10.85 11.23
C LYS A 4 25.26 9.80 10.19
N VAL A 5 25.60 8.54 10.47
CA VAL A 5 25.35 7.43 9.55
C VAL A 5 23.84 7.24 9.43
N LYS A 6 23.29 7.57 8.27
CA LYS A 6 21.89 7.31 7.93
C LYS A 6 21.74 5.80 7.71
N ASN A 7 21.13 5.09 8.63
CA ASN A 7 20.96 3.65 8.54
C ASN A 7 19.53 3.16 8.84
N PHE A 8 18.59 4.09 8.97
CA PHE A 8 17.17 3.76 9.12
C PHE A 8 16.41 3.99 7.83
N GLU A 9 15.33 3.26 7.68
CA GLU A 9 14.35 3.42 6.63
C GLU A 9 12.96 3.55 7.28
N ILE A 10 12.09 4.35 6.70
CA ILE A 10 10.71 4.53 7.17
C ILE A 10 9.73 4.21 6.05
N GLY A 11 8.72 3.43 6.35
CA GLY A 11 7.56 3.19 5.49
C GLY A 11 6.32 3.85 6.06
N ILE A 12 5.50 4.43 5.20
CA ILE A 12 4.22 5.02 5.58
C ILE A 12 3.17 4.68 4.53
N ASP A 13 1.99 4.28 5.00
CA ASP A 13 0.84 3.99 4.15
C ASP A 13 -0.47 4.41 4.81
N SER A 14 -1.37 4.97 4.02
CA SER A 14 -2.77 5.21 4.36
C SER A 14 -3.69 4.99 3.16
N SER A 15 -3.27 4.16 2.23
CA SER A 15 -3.94 3.95 0.94
C SER A 15 -5.31 3.28 1.04
N LEU A 16 -5.52 2.46 2.06
CA LEU A 16 -6.76 1.72 2.32
C LEU A 16 -7.40 2.18 3.64
N SER A 17 -8.13 1.26 4.30
CA SER A 17 -8.77 1.51 5.60
C SER A 17 -7.83 1.36 6.79
N TYR A 18 -6.54 1.60 6.57
CA TYR A 18 -5.51 1.55 7.60
C TYR A 18 -4.51 2.67 7.42
N CYS A 19 -3.99 3.18 8.54
CA CYS A 19 -2.83 4.05 8.58
C CYS A 19 -1.70 3.30 9.26
N SER A 20 -0.55 3.24 8.64
CA SER A 20 0.62 2.55 9.19
C SER A 20 1.89 3.37 9.03
N ILE A 21 2.76 3.26 10.02
CA ILE A 21 4.15 3.73 9.93
C ILE A 21 5.05 2.62 10.48
N THR A 22 6.12 2.32 9.75
CA THR A 22 7.12 1.32 10.13
C THR A 22 8.51 1.90 10.04
N LEU A 23 9.33 1.69 11.06
CA LEU A 23 10.75 2.05 11.08
C LEU A 23 11.60 0.79 10.97
N PHE A 24 12.52 0.77 10.02
CA PHE A 24 13.44 -0.34 9.78
C PHE A 24 14.89 0.07 10.06
N LYS A 25 15.70 -0.89 10.42
CA LYS A 25 17.16 -0.80 10.46
C LYS A 25 17.75 -2.11 10.00
N ASN A 26 18.53 -2.09 8.91
CA ASN A 26 19.12 -3.30 8.33
C ASN A 26 18.06 -4.41 8.13
N GLU A 27 16.99 -4.09 7.44
CA GLU A 27 15.85 -5.00 7.13
C GLU A 27 15.04 -5.51 8.35
N LYS A 28 15.41 -5.11 9.55
CA LYS A 28 14.67 -5.46 10.77
C LYS A 28 13.72 -4.35 11.17
N ILE A 29 12.50 -4.73 11.52
CA ILE A 29 11.52 -3.80 12.07
C ILE A 29 11.97 -3.40 13.48
N ILE A 30 12.14 -2.10 13.69
CA ILE A 30 12.51 -1.49 14.98
C ILE A 30 11.28 -0.99 15.70
N TRP A 31 10.31 -0.49 14.94
CA TRP A 31 9.04 -0.01 15.45
C TRP A 31 8.02 -0.05 14.33
N ASP A 32 6.81 -0.47 14.65
CA ASP A 32 5.68 -0.41 13.74
C ASP A 32 4.40 -0.09 14.50
N LYS A 33 3.49 0.54 13.81
CA LYS A 33 2.13 0.70 14.28
C LYS A 33 1.16 0.87 13.11
N THR A 34 0.07 0.12 13.19
CA THR A 34 -1.04 0.17 12.24
C THR A 34 -2.33 0.45 12.99
N VAL A 35 -3.12 1.37 12.48
CA VAL A 35 -4.43 1.75 13.04
C VAL A 35 -5.47 1.64 11.94
N LYS A 36 -6.55 0.91 12.21
CA LYS A 36 -7.70 0.85 11.30
C LYS A 36 -8.45 2.18 11.35
N SER A 37 -8.71 2.74 10.19
CA SER A 37 -9.47 4.00 10.07
C SER A 37 -10.09 4.13 8.69
N GLU A 38 -11.35 4.52 8.66
CA GLU A 38 -12.03 4.84 7.42
C GLU A 38 -11.94 6.33 7.06
N TYR A 39 -11.72 7.18 8.07
CA TYR A 39 -11.66 8.64 7.96
C TYR A 39 -10.61 9.22 8.91
N GLY A 40 -10.24 10.49 8.69
CA GLY A 40 -9.32 11.20 9.59
C GLY A 40 -7.88 10.72 9.52
N HIS A 41 -7.45 10.20 8.37
CA HIS A 41 -6.11 9.65 8.17
C HIS A 41 -5.00 10.65 8.50
N GLU A 42 -5.22 11.95 8.24
CA GLU A 42 -4.26 13.02 8.52
C GLU A 42 -3.93 13.13 10.01
N LYS A 43 -4.94 13.08 10.86
CA LYS A 43 -4.77 13.13 12.33
C LYS A 43 -4.03 11.88 12.81
N ILE A 44 -4.49 10.71 12.37
CA ILE A 44 -3.91 9.42 12.78
C ILE A 44 -2.44 9.31 12.34
N LEU A 45 -2.12 9.67 11.10
CA LEU A 45 -0.74 9.65 10.61
C LEU A 45 0.16 10.60 11.41
N SER A 46 -0.33 11.79 11.76
CA SER A 46 0.41 12.76 12.58
C SER A 46 0.66 12.21 13.98
N GLU A 47 -0.35 11.59 14.61
CA GLU A 47 -0.21 10.93 15.91
C GLU A 47 0.76 9.75 15.86
N LEU A 48 0.72 8.93 14.80
CA LEU A 48 1.64 7.80 14.59
C LEU A 48 3.08 8.30 14.44
N LEU A 49 3.30 9.34 13.66
CA LEU A 49 4.64 9.92 13.49
C LEU A 49 5.16 10.51 14.79
N GLN A 50 4.33 11.21 15.54
CA GLN A 50 4.69 11.75 16.86
C GLN A 50 5.04 10.61 17.84
N ASN A 51 4.26 9.52 17.86
CA ASN A 51 4.54 8.34 18.65
C ASN A 51 5.87 7.69 18.29
N LEU A 52 6.13 7.49 16.98
CA LEU A 52 7.40 6.99 16.48
C LEU A 52 8.57 7.82 17.03
N VAL A 53 8.55 9.15 16.79
CA VAL A 53 9.62 10.06 17.22
C VAL A 53 9.81 10.03 18.73
N THR A 54 8.71 10.04 19.48
CA THR A 54 8.76 10.04 20.97
C THR A 54 9.35 8.74 21.51
N LYS A 55 8.96 7.60 20.95
CA LYS A 55 9.39 6.26 21.43
C LYS A 55 10.79 5.90 21.00
N THR A 56 11.18 6.25 19.78
CA THR A 56 12.48 5.81 19.21
C THR A 56 13.54 6.91 19.23
N LYS A 57 13.16 8.16 19.51
CA LYS A 57 14.03 9.33 19.41
C LYS A 57 14.66 9.52 18.02
N ILE A 58 14.03 8.92 16.99
CA ILE A 58 14.47 9.05 15.60
C ILE A 58 14.32 10.51 15.13
N LYS A 59 15.26 10.95 14.30
CA LYS A 59 15.23 12.24 13.64
C LYS A 59 15.31 12.05 12.13
N ALA A 60 14.87 13.03 11.34
CA ALA A 60 14.88 12.96 9.89
C ALA A 60 16.30 12.70 9.32
N ASP A 61 17.33 13.26 9.95
CA ASP A 61 18.74 13.08 9.54
C ASP A 61 19.29 11.66 9.75
N HIS A 62 18.60 10.81 10.51
CA HIS A 62 18.95 9.40 10.69
C HIS A 62 18.39 8.48 9.60
N ILE A 63 17.43 8.97 8.80
CA ILE A 63 16.70 8.17 7.83
C ILE A 63 17.33 8.32 6.45
N LYS A 64 17.66 7.18 5.81
CA LYS A 64 18.22 7.14 4.46
C LYS A 64 17.17 6.96 3.37
N LYS A 65 16.07 6.20 3.67
CA LYS A 65 15.03 5.88 2.71
C LYS A 65 13.62 6.10 3.29
N LEU A 66 12.75 6.60 2.43
CA LEU A 66 11.33 6.77 2.67
C LEU A 66 10.55 5.91 1.67
N HIS A 67 9.83 4.91 2.14
CA HIS A 67 8.96 4.07 1.35
C HIS A 67 7.54 4.65 1.35
N LEU A 68 7.04 5.00 0.16
CA LEU A 68 5.72 5.62 -0.04
C LEU A 68 4.88 4.84 -1.03
N ASN A 69 3.63 4.59 -0.67
CA ASN A 69 2.64 4.10 -1.60
C ASN A 69 2.15 5.24 -2.52
N TYR A 70 2.21 5.02 -3.84
CA TYR A 70 1.70 5.98 -4.84
C TYR A 70 0.32 5.59 -5.41
N GLY A 71 -0.31 4.56 -4.88
CA GLY A 71 -1.64 4.14 -5.25
C GLY A 71 -1.72 2.90 -6.16
N PRO A 72 -2.91 2.67 -6.73
CA PRO A 72 -4.13 3.46 -6.62
C PRO A 72 -4.75 3.43 -5.21
N ALA A 73 -5.26 4.58 -4.75
CA ALA A 73 -5.92 4.72 -3.46
C ALA A 73 -6.81 5.97 -3.43
N ARG A 74 -7.39 6.28 -2.27
CA ARG A 74 -8.04 7.58 -2.05
C ARG A 74 -7.01 8.71 -2.23
N PHE A 75 -7.31 9.63 -3.11
CA PHE A 75 -6.40 10.73 -3.46
C PHE A 75 -5.94 11.57 -2.25
N THR A 76 -6.86 11.91 -1.35
CA THR A 76 -6.56 12.62 -0.10
C THR A 76 -5.63 11.84 0.82
N ALA A 77 -5.81 10.53 0.92
CA ALA A 77 -4.99 9.68 1.78
C ALA A 77 -3.51 9.66 1.31
N ILE A 78 -3.28 9.47 0.00
CA ILE A 78 -1.93 9.52 -0.57
C ILE A 78 -1.31 10.90 -0.35
N ARG A 79 -2.03 11.98 -0.62
CA ARG A 79 -1.52 13.36 -0.45
C ARG A 79 -1.18 13.65 1.01
N ASN A 80 -1.97 13.17 1.95
CA ASN A 80 -1.70 13.36 3.38
C ASN A 80 -0.39 12.68 3.79
N CYS A 81 -0.13 11.44 3.35
CA CYS A 81 1.16 10.77 3.56
C CYS A 81 2.32 11.59 2.99
N HIS A 82 2.21 12.01 1.73
CA HIS A 82 3.25 12.75 1.05
C HIS A 82 3.52 14.10 1.72
N SER A 83 2.46 14.85 2.09
CA SER A 83 2.59 16.15 2.73
C SER A 83 3.20 16.04 4.13
N LEU A 84 2.78 15.05 4.91
CA LEU A 84 3.34 14.79 6.24
C LEU A 84 4.83 14.47 6.16
N MET A 85 5.21 13.57 5.25
CA MET A 85 6.61 13.19 5.08
C MET A 85 7.45 14.32 4.49
N LYS A 86 6.91 15.11 3.56
CA LYS A 86 7.58 16.30 3.05
C LYS A 86 7.86 17.30 4.17
N GLY A 87 6.93 17.50 5.09
CA GLY A 87 7.15 18.33 6.27
C GLY A 87 8.18 17.74 7.23
N PHE A 88 8.14 16.44 7.48
CA PHE A 88 9.10 15.76 8.37
C PHE A 88 10.53 15.81 7.85
N PHE A 89 10.72 15.74 6.52
CA PHE A 89 12.02 15.78 5.86
C PHE A 89 12.39 17.16 5.33
N ILE A 90 11.73 18.22 5.80
CA ILE A 90 12.11 19.58 5.41
C ILE A 90 13.61 19.80 5.70
N ASP A 91 14.33 20.34 4.72
CA ASP A 91 15.79 20.56 4.77
C ASP A 91 16.66 19.27 4.90
N HIS A 92 16.06 18.09 4.76
CA HIS A 92 16.77 16.81 4.80
C HIS A 92 16.64 16.06 3.48
N LYS A 93 17.77 15.58 2.94
CA LYS A 93 17.76 14.69 1.77
C LYS A 93 17.46 13.27 2.22
N VAL A 94 16.43 12.68 1.63
CA VAL A 94 16.03 11.27 1.80
C VAL A 94 15.80 10.64 0.43
N GLU A 95 16.22 9.39 0.24
CA GLU A 95 15.89 8.61 -0.95
C GLU A 95 14.43 8.19 -0.85
N ILE A 96 13.62 8.45 -1.90
CA ILE A 96 12.21 8.05 -1.93
C ILE A 96 12.09 6.78 -2.77
N VAL A 97 11.53 5.74 -2.18
CA VAL A 97 11.20 4.47 -2.83
C VAL A 97 9.67 4.40 -2.94
N GLY A 98 9.17 4.56 -4.15
CA GLY A 98 7.74 4.44 -4.42
C GLY A 98 7.34 2.99 -4.73
N TYR A 99 6.17 2.57 -4.26
CA TYR A 99 5.57 1.28 -4.61
C TYR A 99 4.06 1.44 -4.84
N SER A 100 3.49 0.55 -5.65
CA SER A 100 2.06 0.51 -5.88
C SER A 100 1.34 -0.35 -4.85
N ILE A 101 0.04 -0.10 -4.65
CA ILE A 101 -0.79 -0.98 -3.83
C ILE A 101 -0.87 -2.40 -4.41
N PHE A 102 -0.74 -2.55 -5.72
CA PHE A 102 -0.74 -3.85 -6.38
C PHE A 102 0.49 -4.68 -6.02
N GLU A 103 1.69 -4.05 -6.02
CA GLU A 103 2.94 -4.68 -5.56
C GLU A 103 2.84 -5.07 -4.09
N HIS A 104 2.24 -4.20 -3.26
CA HIS A 104 2.01 -4.51 -1.85
C HIS A 104 1.17 -5.78 -1.66
N PHE A 105 0.02 -5.90 -2.35
CA PHE A 105 -0.81 -7.10 -2.28
C PHE A 105 -0.10 -8.34 -2.83
N PHE A 106 0.70 -8.20 -3.88
CA PHE A 106 1.46 -9.30 -4.45
C PHE A 106 2.50 -9.85 -3.47
N LEU A 107 3.24 -8.98 -2.78
CA LEU A 107 4.24 -9.36 -1.77
C LEU A 107 3.65 -10.13 -0.59
N GLY A 108 2.36 -9.97 -0.30
CA GLY A 108 1.65 -10.76 0.71
C GLY A 108 1.38 -12.21 0.31
N ILE A 109 1.67 -12.63 -0.94
CA ILE A 109 1.39 -13.99 -1.41
C ILE A 109 2.51 -14.94 -0.98
N ASN A 110 2.22 -15.82 -0.02
CA ASN A 110 3.17 -16.81 0.50
C ASN A 110 3.15 -18.16 -0.27
N LYS A 111 2.65 -18.18 -1.50
CA LYS A 111 2.50 -19.43 -2.29
C LYS A 111 3.25 -19.31 -3.62
N LYS A 112 3.78 -20.46 -4.10
CA LYS A 112 4.29 -20.52 -5.46
C LYS A 112 3.13 -20.38 -6.44
N LEU A 113 3.20 -19.36 -7.27
CA LEU A 113 2.17 -19.07 -8.27
C LEU A 113 2.40 -19.88 -9.54
N THR A 114 1.34 -20.50 -10.03
CA THR A 114 1.32 -21.23 -11.32
C THR A 114 0.55 -20.45 -12.40
N LYS A 115 -0.09 -19.35 -12.03
CA LYS A 115 -0.92 -18.51 -12.90
C LYS A 115 -0.65 -17.05 -12.59
N ASN A 116 -0.91 -16.17 -13.56
CA ASN A 116 -0.88 -14.74 -13.34
C ASN A 116 -1.93 -14.31 -12.31
N VAL A 117 -1.65 -13.21 -11.66
CA VAL A 117 -2.51 -12.62 -10.64
C VAL A 117 -3.32 -11.48 -11.26
N LEU A 118 -4.59 -11.39 -10.91
CA LEU A 118 -5.40 -10.20 -11.14
C LEU A 118 -5.67 -9.55 -9.79
N CYS A 119 -5.03 -8.42 -9.55
CA CYS A 119 -5.21 -7.64 -8.33
C CYS A 119 -6.33 -6.63 -8.51
N VAL A 120 -7.30 -6.64 -7.59
CA VAL A 120 -8.51 -5.82 -7.63
C VAL A 120 -8.58 -4.94 -6.39
N ILE A 121 -8.54 -3.63 -6.60
CA ILE A 121 -8.51 -2.64 -5.52
C ILE A 121 -9.78 -1.80 -5.51
N ASP A 122 -10.47 -1.79 -4.38
CA ASP A 122 -11.52 -0.82 -4.08
C ASP A 122 -10.90 0.43 -3.43
N THR A 123 -10.94 1.52 -4.15
CA THR A 123 -10.51 2.85 -3.65
C THR A 123 -11.65 3.60 -2.96
N ASN A 124 -12.76 2.89 -2.62
CA ASN A 124 -14.01 3.46 -2.11
C ASN A 124 -14.68 4.45 -3.08
N ARG A 125 -14.50 4.24 -4.38
CA ARG A 125 -15.22 4.91 -5.46
C ARG A 125 -16.26 3.96 -6.07
N LYS A 126 -16.97 4.44 -7.09
CA LYS A 126 -17.90 3.60 -7.86
C LYS A 126 -17.19 2.51 -8.68
N ASP A 127 -15.91 2.73 -8.98
CA ASP A 127 -15.10 1.88 -9.85
C ASP A 127 -14.05 1.13 -9.03
N LEU A 128 -13.61 -0.01 -9.59
CA LEU A 128 -12.49 -0.80 -9.09
C LEU A 128 -11.25 -0.54 -9.94
N ALA A 129 -10.09 -0.42 -9.32
CA ALA A 129 -8.82 -0.44 -10.03
C ALA A 129 -8.33 -1.88 -10.16
N ILE A 130 -7.93 -2.30 -11.36
CA ILE A 130 -7.43 -3.64 -11.62
C ILE A 130 -6.07 -3.60 -12.29
N GLN A 131 -5.25 -4.58 -11.94
CA GLN A 131 -3.92 -4.78 -12.52
C GLN A 131 -3.60 -6.26 -12.65
N GLN A 132 -3.12 -6.64 -13.81
CA GLN A 132 -2.53 -7.97 -14.01
C GLN A 132 -1.07 -7.95 -13.54
N ILE A 133 -0.66 -9.02 -12.89
CA ILE A 133 0.70 -9.23 -12.38
C ILE A 133 1.14 -10.62 -12.78
N ASP A 134 2.35 -10.77 -13.32
CA ASP A 134 2.89 -12.08 -13.66
C ASP A 134 3.32 -12.87 -12.40
N THR A 135 3.69 -14.12 -12.58
CA THR A 135 4.13 -14.98 -11.48
C THR A 135 5.42 -14.53 -10.80
N SER A 136 6.16 -13.58 -11.39
CA SER A 136 7.37 -12.98 -10.82
C SER A 136 7.12 -11.65 -10.09
N GLY A 137 5.89 -11.14 -10.13
CA GLY A 137 5.52 -9.87 -9.50
C GLY A 137 5.59 -8.65 -10.43
N ARG A 138 5.83 -8.83 -11.73
CA ARG A 138 5.88 -7.71 -12.68
C ARG A 138 4.47 -7.32 -13.10
N LEU A 139 4.21 -6.02 -13.13
CA LEU A 139 2.94 -5.49 -13.62
C LEU A 139 2.83 -5.70 -15.14
N ILE A 140 1.72 -6.30 -15.60
CA ILE A 140 1.44 -6.54 -17.03
C ILE A 140 0.47 -5.46 -17.53
N GLY A 141 0.93 -4.68 -18.51
CA GLY A 141 0.12 -3.63 -19.13
C GLY A 141 -0.17 -2.45 -18.20
N LYS A 142 -1.20 -1.68 -18.55
CA LYS A 142 -1.62 -0.50 -17.77
C LYS A 142 -2.73 -0.88 -16.77
N THR A 143 -2.73 -0.22 -15.62
CA THR A 143 -3.85 -0.26 -14.68
C THR A 143 -5.14 0.15 -15.39
N LYS A 144 -6.20 -0.62 -15.22
CA LYS A 144 -7.53 -0.33 -15.75
C LYS A 144 -8.49 0.01 -14.61
N THR A 145 -9.47 0.84 -14.93
CA THR A 145 -10.59 1.12 -14.02
C THR A 145 -11.83 0.45 -14.57
N LEU A 146 -12.51 -0.33 -13.75
CA LEU A 146 -13.72 -1.06 -14.12
C LEU A 146 -14.91 -0.55 -13.30
N LYS A 147 -16.01 -0.30 -13.99
CA LYS A 147 -17.32 -0.12 -13.34
C LYS A 147 -17.82 -1.46 -12.84
N ILE A 148 -18.54 -1.44 -11.73
CA ILE A 148 -19.18 -2.63 -11.19
C ILE A 148 -20.49 -2.82 -11.93
N ASP A 149 -20.46 -3.60 -12.99
CA ASP A 149 -21.63 -3.97 -13.81
C ASP A 149 -21.59 -5.46 -14.17
N SER A 150 -22.58 -5.94 -14.93
CA SER A 150 -22.75 -7.34 -15.33
C SER A 150 -21.58 -7.89 -16.16
N ASN A 151 -20.76 -7.05 -16.78
CA ASN A 151 -19.65 -7.47 -17.66
C ASN A 151 -18.38 -7.84 -16.86
N LEU A 152 -18.37 -7.64 -15.54
CA LEU A 152 -17.24 -8.04 -14.69
C LEU A 152 -17.01 -9.56 -14.70
N VAL A 153 -18.05 -10.34 -14.89
CA VAL A 153 -18.00 -11.81 -14.87
C VAL A 153 -17.00 -12.36 -15.88
N ASP A 154 -16.97 -11.81 -17.09
CA ASP A 154 -16.11 -12.29 -18.17
C ASP A 154 -14.61 -12.05 -17.89
N ILE A 155 -14.28 -10.97 -17.18
CA ILE A 155 -12.91 -10.65 -16.83
C ILE A 155 -12.39 -11.59 -15.74
N PHE A 156 -13.28 -12.00 -14.81
CA PHE A 156 -12.92 -12.89 -13.69
C PHE A 156 -13.04 -14.38 -14.04
N SER A 157 -13.70 -14.74 -15.14
CA SER A 157 -13.76 -16.12 -15.64
C SER A 157 -12.42 -16.59 -16.23
N GLN A 158 -11.48 -15.69 -16.47
CA GLN A 158 -10.15 -16.02 -16.96
C GLN A 158 -9.31 -16.69 -15.87
N ASN A 159 -8.30 -17.44 -16.30
CA ASN A 159 -7.48 -18.29 -15.44
C ASN A 159 -6.44 -17.49 -14.60
N TYR A 160 -6.92 -16.63 -13.68
CA TYR A 160 -6.10 -15.83 -12.77
C TYR A 160 -6.20 -16.27 -11.31
N PHE A 161 -5.17 -15.97 -10.51
CA PHE A 161 -5.34 -15.83 -9.09
C PHE A 161 -5.87 -14.42 -8.76
N LEU A 162 -6.94 -14.35 -7.99
CA LEU A 162 -7.59 -13.10 -7.63
C LEU A 162 -7.14 -12.66 -6.24
N ILE A 163 -6.66 -11.42 -6.12
CA ILE A 163 -6.26 -10.80 -4.85
C ILE A 163 -6.79 -9.37 -4.74
N GLY A 164 -6.77 -8.81 -3.53
CA GLY A 164 -7.09 -7.41 -3.27
C GLY A 164 -8.42 -7.21 -2.56
N ASN A 165 -8.56 -6.06 -1.92
CA ASN A 165 -9.72 -5.69 -1.13
C ASN A 165 -11.00 -5.46 -1.94
N GLY A 166 -10.90 -5.24 -3.25
CA GLY A 166 -12.05 -5.05 -4.15
C GLY A 166 -12.88 -6.31 -4.39
N LEU A 167 -12.34 -7.49 -4.05
CA LEU A 167 -13.02 -8.77 -4.26
C LEU A 167 -14.28 -8.91 -3.40
N GLU A 168 -14.30 -8.36 -2.19
CA GLU A 168 -15.51 -8.37 -1.35
C GLU A 168 -16.68 -7.61 -1.98
N LYS A 169 -16.36 -6.54 -2.70
CA LYS A 169 -17.36 -5.72 -3.39
C LYS A 169 -17.94 -6.48 -4.59
N ILE A 170 -17.11 -7.25 -5.28
CA ILE A 170 -17.55 -8.10 -6.40
C ILE A 170 -18.44 -9.23 -5.91
N LYS A 171 -18.08 -9.91 -4.83
CA LYS A 171 -18.88 -10.99 -4.24
C LYS A 171 -20.31 -10.57 -3.92
N LYS A 172 -20.53 -9.32 -3.53
CA LYS A 172 -21.86 -8.79 -3.24
C LYS A 172 -22.74 -8.63 -4.48
N PHE A 173 -22.14 -8.58 -5.67
CA PHE A 173 -22.84 -8.39 -6.95
C PHE A 173 -22.94 -9.69 -7.77
N SER A 174 -22.24 -10.75 -7.41
CA SER A 174 -22.24 -12.01 -8.12
C SER A 174 -22.35 -13.18 -7.14
N GLU A 175 -23.21 -14.16 -7.42
CA GLU A 175 -23.32 -15.43 -6.69
C GLU A 175 -22.09 -16.37 -6.94
N PHE A 176 -20.98 -15.82 -7.44
CA PHE A 176 -19.81 -16.60 -7.83
C PHE A 176 -19.02 -17.08 -6.64
N THR A 177 -18.79 -18.39 -6.60
CA THR A 177 -17.77 -19.03 -5.76
C THR A 177 -16.40 -18.76 -6.38
N LEU A 178 -15.76 -17.64 -6.01
CA LEU A 178 -14.40 -17.33 -6.41
C LEU A 178 -13.43 -18.13 -5.54
N SER A 179 -12.45 -18.83 -6.15
CA SER A 179 -11.32 -19.37 -5.40
C SER A 179 -10.43 -18.22 -4.94
N LEU A 180 -10.70 -17.70 -3.77
CA LEU A 180 -10.04 -16.51 -3.23
C LEU A 180 -8.80 -16.88 -2.42
N ILE A 181 -7.73 -16.17 -2.67
CA ILE A 181 -6.65 -16.04 -1.70
C ILE A 181 -6.97 -14.80 -0.86
N HIS A 182 -7.38 -15.01 0.39
CA HIS A 182 -7.46 -13.93 1.37
C HIS A 182 -6.03 -13.66 1.87
N ILE A 183 -5.59 -12.43 1.69
CA ILE A 183 -4.39 -11.87 2.30
C ILE A 183 -4.82 -10.86 3.35
#